data_fe249ee796c3575fd3077f68faa60364
#
_entry.id   fe249ee796c3575fd3077f68faa60364
#
_cell.length_a   1.000
_cell.length_b   1.000
_cell.length_c   1.000
_cell.angle_alpha   90.00
_cell.angle_beta   90.00
_cell.angle_gamma   90.00
#
_symmetry.space_group_name_H-M   'P 1'
#
loop_
_entity.id
_entity.type
_entity.pdbx_description
1 polymer ?
#
loop_
_entity_poly.entity_id
_entity_poly.type
_entity_poly.pdbx_seq_one_letter_code
_entity_poly.pdbx_strand_id
1 'polypeptide(L)'
;MEGGEFIFGLFFSILICLIIQYFGPIGGLITFLIANMSSLYGSYYGFNNLDYLIDPISPLVICLTSYLIITFFNFLFTELERSKVRTAFSQYLAPEMVSRLAESSESLKLGGEKKNMTFLFSDIRGFT
;
A
#
# COMPACT_ATOMS: atom_id res chain seq x y z
N MET A 1 -32.14 5.31 -18.55
CA MET A 1 -30.65 5.17 -18.72
C MET A 1 -29.93 5.27 -17.37
N GLU A 2 -30.42 4.55 -16.37
CA GLU A 2 -29.95 4.64 -14.97
C GLU A 2 -28.75 3.74 -14.64
N GLY A 3 -28.02 3.24 -15.60
CA GLY A 3 -26.87 2.36 -15.35
C GLY A 3 -25.49 2.89 -15.78
N GLY A 4 -25.45 3.98 -16.53
CA GLY A 4 -24.18 4.50 -17.05
C GLY A 4 -23.22 5.01 -15.97
N GLU A 5 -23.76 5.61 -14.93
CA GLU A 5 -23.03 6.17 -13.80
C GLU A 5 -22.38 5.06 -12.97
N PHE A 6 -23.10 3.95 -12.74
CA PHE A 6 -22.58 2.78 -12.08
C PHE A 6 -21.47 2.09 -12.89
N ILE A 7 -21.66 1.97 -14.21
CA ILE A 7 -20.64 1.38 -15.10
C ILE A 7 -19.37 2.22 -15.07
N PHE A 8 -19.51 3.56 -15.11
CA PHE A 8 -18.40 4.48 -15.00
C PHE A 8 -17.66 4.33 -13.65
N GLY A 9 -18.41 4.30 -12.53
CA GLY A 9 -17.84 4.09 -11.20
C GLY A 9 -17.10 2.76 -11.07
N LEU A 10 -17.68 1.67 -11.59
CA LEU A 10 -17.05 0.34 -11.61
C LEU A 10 -15.78 0.31 -12.45
N PHE A 11 -15.79 0.93 -13.63
CA PHE A 11 -14.61 1.01 -14.49
C PHE A 11 -13.44 1.70 -13.78
N PHE A 12 -13.69 2.87 -13.18
CA PHE A 12 -12.65 3.58 -12.43
C PHE A 12 -12.24 2.87 -11.15
N SER A 13 -13.14 2.15 -10.47
CA SER A 13 -12.77 1.37 -9.30
C SER A 13 -11.80 0.23 -9.62
N ILE A 14 -12.01 -0.46 -10.76
CA ILE A 14 -11.08 -1.48 -11.25
C ILE A 14 -9.72 -0.85 -11.60
N LEU A 15 -9.73 0.32 -12.24
CA LEU A 15 -8.52 1.03 -12.62
C LEU A 15 -7.73 1.51 -11.40
N ILE A 16 -8.42 2.01 -10.36
CA ILE A 16 -7.81 2.35 -9.06
C ILE A 16 -7.15 1.11 -8.44
N CYS A 17 -7.83 -0.05 -8.47
CA CYS A 17 -7.28 -1.30 -7.94
C CYS A 17 -5.95 -1.68 -8.62
N LEU A 18 -5.93 -1.65 -9.95
CA LEU A 18 -4.74 -1.97 -10.73
C LEU A 18 -3.59 -0.97 -10.48
N ILE A 19 -3.89 0.31 -10.42
CA ILE A 19 -2.87 1.36 -10.22
C ILE A 19 -2.29 1.30 -8.82
N ILE A 20 -3.08 1.03 -7.78
CA ILE A 20 -2.57 0.85 -6.42
C ILE A 20 -1.57 -0.30 -6.36
N GLN A 21 -1.82 -1.38 -7.10
CA GLN A 21 -0.95 -2.55 -7.11
C GLN A 21 0.42 -2.27 -7.75
N TYR A 22 0.48 -1.41 -8.78
CA TYR A 22 1.73 -1.09 -9.50
C TYR A 22 2.44 0.15 -8.97
N PHE A 23 1.70 1.19 -8.66
CA PHE A 23 2.22 2.52 -8.29
C PHE A 23 1.98 2.88 -6.82
N GLY A 24 1.40 1.95 -6.05
CA GLY A 24 1.11 2.17 -4.64
C GLY A 24 -0.08 3.12 -4.40
N PRO A 25 -0.32 3.49 -3.12
CA PRO A 25 -1.50 4.26 -2.73
C PRO A 25 -1.53 5.69 -3.32
N ILE A 26 -0.37 6.28 -3.60
CA ILE A 26 -0.28 7.62 -4.21
C ILE A 26 -0.83 7.59 -5.64
N GLY A 27 -0.47 6.57 -6.42
CA GLY A 27 -1.02 6.39 -7.77
C GLY A 27 -2.53 6.22 -7.76
N GLY A 28 -3.05 5.44 -6.81
CA GLY A 28 -4.50 5.28 -6.61
C GLY A 28 -5.21 6.57 -6.26
N LEU A 29 -4.61 7.42 -5.43
CA LEU A 29 -5.15 8.73 -5.06
C LEU A 29 -5.24 9.68 -6.27
N ILE A 30 -4.21 9.71 -7.10
CA ILE A 30 -4.22 10.52 -8.34
C ILE A 30 -5.34 10.05 -9.27
N THR A 31 -5.48 8.72 -9.45
CA THR A 31 -6.55 8.16 -10.29
C THR A 31 -7.94 8.46 -9.73
N PHE A 32 -8.11 8.37 -8.42
CA PHE A 32 -9.33 8.76 -7.73
C PHE A 32 -9.69 10.24 -8.00
N LEU A 33 -8.74 11.15 -7.91
CA LEU A 33 -8.96 12.58 -8.19
C LEU A 33 -9.36 12.81 -9.66
N ILE A 34 -8.69 12.15 -10.60
CA ILE A 34 -9.01 12.25 -12.04
C ILE A 34 -10.43 11.71 -12.31
N ALA A 35 -10.80 10.58 -11.72
CA ALA A 35 -12.13 10.01 -11.86
C ALA A 35 -13.23 10.96 -11.37
N ASN A 36 -13.02 11.58 -10.21
CA ASN A 36 -13.99 12.52 -9.66
C ASN A 36 -14.07 13.82 -10.48
N MET A 37 -12.95 14.36 -10.93
CA MET A 37 -12.94 15.54 -11.81
C MET A 37 -13.65 15.26 -13.14
N SER A 38 -13.43 14.09 -13.75
CA SER A 38 -14.11 13.70 -14.99
C SER A 38 -15.61 13.48 -14.79
N SER A 39 -16.04 12.94 -13.64
CA SER A 39 -17.45 12.77 -13.30
C SER A 39 -18.17 14.12 -13.11
N LEU A 40 -17.56 15.06 -12.38
CA LEU A 40 -18.09 16.40 -12.20
C LEU A 40 -18.18 17.18 -13.51
N TYR A 41 -17.15 17.09 -14.36
CA TYR A 41 -17.15 17.71 -15.66
C TYR A 41 -18.23 17.11 -16.58
N GLY A 42 -18.38 15.80 -16.55
CA GLY A 42 -19.44 15.11 -17.33
C GLY A 42 -20.85 15.51 -16.89
N SER A 43 -21.08 15.65 -15.57
CA SER A 43 -22.34 16.13 -15.01
C SER A 43 -22.63 17.58 -15.43
N TYR A 44 -21.65 18.47 -15.34
CA TYR A 44 -21.78 19.86 -15.76
C TYR A 44 -22.08 19.99 -17.25
N TYR A 45 -21.36 19.24 -18.10
CA TYR A 45 -21.56 19.25 -19.55
C TYR A 45 -22.93 18.68 -19.95
N GLY A 46 -23.34 17.58 -19.31
CA GLY A 46 -24.64 16.96 -19.51
C GLY A 46 -25.80 17.91 -19.19
N PHE A 47 -25.69 18.62 -18.06
CA PHE A 47 -26.68 19.60 -17.64
C PHE A 47 -26.78 20.79 -18.63
N ASN A 48 -25.62 21.32 -19.04
CA ASN A 48 -25.60 22.56 -19.85
C ASN A 48 -25.99 22.35 -21.33
N ASN A 49 -25.70 21.17 -21.92
CA ASN A 49 -25.88 20.94 -23.35
C ASN A 49 -26.99 19.94 -23.69
N LEU A 50 -27.36 19.06 -22.76
CA LEU A 50 -28.28 17.95 -23.02
C LEU A 50 -29.54 18.01 -22.15
N ASP A 51 -29.66 19.00 -21.25
CA ASP A 51 -30.72 19.10 -20.23
C ASP A 51 -30.89 17.79 -19.40
N TYR A 52 -29.82 17.03 -19.31
CA TYR A 52 -29.79 15.74 -18.61
C TYR A 52 -28.91 15.82 -17.37
N LEU A 53 -29.50 15.55 -16.20
CA LEU A 53 -28.81 15.59 -14.91
C LEU A 53 -28.15 14.21 -14.66
N ILE A 54 -26.83 14.17 -14.81
CA ILE A 54 -26.02 13.00 -14.48
C ILE A 54 -25.63 13.12 -13.00
N ASP A 55 -25.92 12.08 -12.21
CA ASP A 55 -25.56 12.06 -10.78
C ASP A 55 -24.05 11.86 -10.60
N PRO A 56 -23.28 12.84 -10.09
CA PRO A 56 -21.86 12.69 -9.84
C PRO A 56 -21.56 12.01 -8.49
N ILE A 57 -22.56 11.83 -7.62
CA ILE A 57 -22.38 11.33 -6.25
C ILE A 57 -22.16 9.83 -6.25
N SER A 58 -22.93 9.08 -7.07
CA SER A 58 -22.81 7.63 -7.16
C SER A 58 -21.40 7.15 -7.55
N PRO A 59 -20.76 7.65 -8.61
CA PRO A 59 -19.39 7.27 -8.95
C PRO A 59 -18.37 7.69 -7.86
N LEU A 60 -18.59 8.86 -7.22
CA LEU A 60 -17.73 9.33 -6.14
C LEU A 60 -17.73 8.35 -4.97
N VAL A 61 -18.90 7.93 -4.51
CA VAL A 61 -19.03 6.98 -3.39
C VAL A 61 -18.40 5.64 -3.73
N ILE A 62 -18.62 5.12 -4.95
CA ILE A 62 -18.05 3.85 -5.40
C ILE A 62 -16.52 3.93 -5.43
N CYS A 63 -15.95 4.97 -6.03
CA CYS A 63 -14.50 5.16 -6.10
C CYS A 63 -13.87 5.37 -4.72
N LEU A 64 -14.52 6.14 -3.83
CA LEU A 64 -14.03 6.40 -2.49
C LEU A 64 -13.98 5.12 -1.65
N THR A 65 -15.08 4.37 -1.62
CA THR A 65 -15.16 3.13 -0.86
C THR A 65 -14.16 2.10 -1.39
N SER A 66 -14.04 1.95 -2.71
CA SER A 66 -13.06 1.06 -3.34
C SER A 66 -11.62 1.46 -2.99
N TYR A 67 -11.28 2.74 -3.07
CA TYR A 67 -9.95 3.25 -2.72
C TYR A 67 -9.60 2.95 -1.26
N LEU A 68 -10.51 3.23 -0.32
CA LEU A 68 -10.28 2.99 1.11
C LEU A 68 -10.09 1.51 1.41
N ILE A 69 -10.95 0.65 0.88
CA ILE A 69 -10.89 -0.80 1.10
C ILE A 69 -9.57 -1.36 0.56
N ILE A 70 -9.23 -1.05 -0.68
CA ILE A 70 -8.03 -1.59 -1.33
C ILE A 70 -6.76 -1.10 -0.65
N THR A 71 -6.70 0.20 -0.28
CA THR A 71 -5.54 0.77 0.43
C THR A 71 -5.38 0.14 1.80
N PHE A 72 -6.47 -0.09 2.53
CA PHE A 72 -6.46 -0.73 3.83
C PHE A 72 -5.93 -2.17 3.74
N PHE A 73 -6.45 -2.98 2.82
CA PHE A 73 -5.96 -4.35 2.64
C PHE A 73 -4.50 -4.39 2.19
N ASN A 74 -4.11 -3.51 1.26
CA ASN A 74 -2.71 -3.44 0.81
C ASN A 74 -1.76 -3.10 1.96
N PHE A 75 -2.16 -2.17 2.84
CA PHE A 75 -1.41 -1.85 4.05
C PHE A 75 -1.29 -3.07 4.99
N LEU A 76 -2.39 -3.77 5.26
CA LEU A 76 -2.38 -4.96 6.11
C LEU A 76 -1.47 -6.06 5.55
N PHE A 77 -1.57 -6.37 4.25
CA PHE A 77 -0.75 -7.40 3.63
C PHE A 77 0.74 -7.04 3.67
N THR A 78 1.09 -5.80 3.37
CA THR A 78 2.47 -5.33 3.41
C THR A 78 3.05 -5.43 4.83
N GLU A 79 2.27 -5.08 5.85
CA GLU A 79 2.72 -5.17 7.25
C GLU A 79 2.88 -6.62 7.71
N LEU A 80 1.98 -7.51 7.31
CA LEU A 80 2.09 -8.93 7.60
C LEU A 80 3.32 -9.57 6.95
N GLU A 81 3.65 -9.21 5.72
CA GLU A 81 4.85 -9.69 5.04
C GLU A 81 6.13 -9.20 5.73
N ARG A 82 6.19 -7.93 6.11
CA ARG A 82 7.31 -7.36 6.87
C ARG A 82 7.48 -8.06 8.22
N SER A 83 6.38 -8.35 8.91
CA SER A 83 6.40 -9.06 10.19
C SER A 83 6.93 -10.48 10.05
N LYS A 84 6.54 -11.22 9.01
CA LYS A 84 7.04 -12.59 8.75
C LYS A 84 8.55 -12.59 8.49
N VAL A 85 9.04 -11.67 7.68
CA VAL A 85 10.48 -11.53 7.41
C VAL A 85 11.24 -11.21 8.70
N ARG A 86 10.75 -10.24 9.48
CA ARG A 86 11.36 -9.88 10.78
C ARG A 86 11.42 -11.07 11.73
N THR A 87 10.34 -11.85 11.84
CA THR A 87 10.29 -13.03 12.73
C THR A 87 11.24 -14.13 12.26
N ALA A 88 11.35 -14.39 10.96
CA ALA A 88 12.28 -15.38 10.43
C ALA A 88 13.74 -15.02 10.74
N PHE A 89 14.12 -13.75 10.62
CA PHE A 89 15.49 -13.29 10.92
C PHE A 89 15.76 -13.19 12.42
N SER A 90 14.76 -12.94 13.25
CA SER A 90 14.94 -12.84 14.73
C SER A 90 15.36 -14.15 15.39
N GLN A 91 15.17 -15.29 14.72
CA GLN A 91 15.63 -16.59 15.22
C GLN A 91 17.15 -16.80 15.01
N TYR A 92 17.75 -16.07 14.06
CA TYR A 92 19.17 -16.24 13.69
C TYR A 92 20.04 -15.05 14.08
N LEU A 93 19.45 -13.89 14.33
CA LEU A 93 20.16 -12.65 14.64
C LEU A 93 19.65 -12.05 15.96
N ALA A 94 20.54 -11.43 16.72
CA ALA A 94 20.13 -10.68 17.92
C ALA A 94 19.08 -9.60 17.53
N PRO A 95 18.05 -9.37 18.37
CA PRO A 95 16.96 -8.44 18.08
C PRO A 95 17.42 -7.03 17.68
N GLU A 96 18.52 -6.57 18.28
CA GLU A 96 19.16 -5.28 17.98
C GLU A 96 19.74 -5.19 16.55
N MET A 97 20.22 -6.32 16.03
CA MET A 97 20.77 -6.39 14.68
C MET A 97 19.64 -6.37 13.64
N VAL A 98 18.51 -7.03 13.94
CA VAL A 98 17.33 -7.06 13.06
C VAL A 98 16.70 -5.68 12.93
N SER A 99 16.62 -4.90 14.02
CA SER A 99 16.09 -3.54 13.97
C SER A 99 16.97 -2.60 13.15
N ARG A 100 18.28 -2.69 13.28
CA ARG A 100 19.24 -1.90 12.48
C ARG A 100 19.17 -2.24 10.98
N LEU A 101 19.02 -3.51 10.62
CA LEU A 101 18.86 -3.94 9.23
C LEU A 101 17.52 -3.51 8.63
N ALA A 102 16.47 -3.40 9.44
CA ALA A 102 15.15 -2.94 8.99
C ALA A 102 15.09 -1.41 8.81
N GLU A 103 15.88 -0.65 9.56
CA GLU A 103 15.92 0.80 9.52
C GLU A 103 16.86 1.37 8.45
N SER A 104 17.90 0.65 8.08
CA SER A 104 18.87 1.10 7.09
C SER A 104 19.06 0.08 5.98
N SER A 105 18.33 0.26 4.89
CA SER A 105 18.56 -0.46 3.63
C SER A 105 19.98 -0.22 3.05
N GLU A 106 20.67 0.80 3.54
CA GLU A 106 22.01 1.22 3.12
C GLU A 106 23.15 0.52 3.86
N SER A 107 22.87 -0.18 4.99
CA SER A 107 23.89 -0.83 5.81
C SER A 107 24.29 -2.24 5.35
N LEU A 108 23.75 -2.72 4.25
CA LEU A 108 24.20 -3.95 3.57
C LEU A 108 25.48 -3.70 2.73
N LYS A 109 26.39 -2.86 3.22
CA LYS A 109 27.74 -2.80 2.65
C LYS A 109 28.47 -4.10 3.01
N LEU A 110 28.79 -4.87 1.98
CA LEU A 110 29.71 -6.00 2.04
C LEU A 110 31.09 -5.48 2.46
N GLY A 111 31.31 -5.41 3.75
CA GLY A 111 32.56 -4.97 4.34
C GLY A 111 32.39 -4.92 5.85
N GLY A 112 33.03 -5.79 6.60
CA GLY A 112 32.92 -5.85 8.05
C GLY A 112 33.31 -4.52 8.70
N GLU A 113 32.70 -4.20 9.84
CA GLU A 113 33.07 -3.06 10.68
C GLU A 113 34.05 -3.53 11.77
N LYS A 114 35.17 -2.84 11.90
CA LYS A 114 36.12 -3.11 12.99
C LYS A 114 35.60 -2.52 14.30
N LYS A 115 35.21 -3.39 15.25
CA LYS A 115 34.79 -2.99 16.59
C LYS A 115 35.66 -3.69 17.63
N ASN A 116 35.99 -2.99 18.72
CA ASN A 116 36.61 -3.62 19.88
C ASN A 116 35.53 -4.39 20.64
N MET A 117 35.62 -5.70 20.65
CA MET A 117 34.67 -6.59 21.33
C MET A 117 35.43 -7.50 22.32
N THR A 118 34.79 -7.77 23.45
CA THR A 118 35.23 -8.79 24.39
C THR A 118 34.38 -10.03 24.20
N PHE A 119 35.03 -11.17 23.91
CA PHE A 119 34.34 -12.44 23.75
C PHE A 119 34.52 -13.29 25.01
N LEU A 120 33.41 -13.78 25.58
CA LEU A 120 33.39 -14.72 26.68
C LEU A 120 32.84 -16.06 26.17
N PHE A 121 33.64 -17.11 26.26
CA PHE A 121 33.21 -18.48 26.02
C PHE A 121 33.07 -19.21 27.33
N SER A 122 31.87 -19.71 27.66
CA SER A 122 31.61 -20.54 28.81
C SER A 122 31.04 -21.88 28.38
N ASP A 123 31.59 -22.97 28.88
CA ASP A 123 31.10 -24.32 28.63
C ASP A 123 30.74 -25.00 29.96
N ILE A 124 29.65 -25.76 29.95
CA ILE A 124 29.18 -26.52 31.11
C ILE A 124 29.77 -27.94 31.02
N ARG A 125 30.71 -28.26 31.91
CA ARG A 125 31.23 -29.63 32.01
C ARG A 125 30.19 -30.53 32.70
N GLY A 126 29.92 -31.68 32.12
CA GLY A 126 29.05 -32.70 32.70
C GLY A 126 27.62 -32.72 32.23
N PHE A 127 27.36 -32.21 31.01
CA PHE A 127 26.08 -32.38 30.35
C PHE A 127 26.08 -33.73 29.61
N THR A 128 25.73 -34.80 30.34
CA THR A 128 25.41 -36.14 29.83
C THR A 128 24.06 -36.54 30.33
#